data_0541f4becd4347dc12d36c7e5c278ef2
#
_entry.id   0541f4becd4347dc12d36c7e5c278ef2
#
_cell.length_a   1.000
_cell.length_b   1.000
_cell.length_c   1.000
_cell.angle_alpha   90.00
_cell.angle_beta   90.00
_cell.angle_gamma   90.00
#
_symmetry.space_group_name_H-M   'P 1'
#
loop_
_entity.id
_entity.type
_entity.pdbx_description
1 polymer ?
#
loop_
_entity_poly.entity_id
_entity_poly.type
_entity_poly.pdbx_seq_one_letter_code
_entity_poly.pdbx_strand_id
1 'polypeptide(L)'
;MIKYLSLLLTLCLILSLAACGGSKEEPAKTEEPANTEEPAKTEGPAAEPVEIVVFAAASMQESLNAAIEQYKAVAPEVTVVTTYDSSGTLLTQIKEGASCDLFISAAPKQINALDGSLKDDADKNPDGLDYIVEGSRIDLLENKVTLAVPEGNPAGIETFDQLAELLKNGDVALAIGNSDVPVGQYTAKIFTYYEIDEAAVANKLTYGSNVKEVTTQVSEAAVDCGIIYGTDAFSAGLTVVDGATAEMCGQVIYPAAVLNVGEQPEAAQAFLDYLCTDEALACFEAVGFSPLV
;
A
#
# COMPACT_ATOMS: atom_id res chain seq x y z
N MET A 1 39.36 -18.99 26.01
CA MET A 1 39.98 -18.30 27.15
C MET A 1 39.17 -17.06 27.43
N ILE A 2 38.23 -17.07 28.42
CA ILE A 2 38.48 -16.51 29.77
C ILE A 2 38.57 -14.97 29.69
N LYS A 3 37.81 -14.13 30.35
CA LYS A 3 36.94 -14.15 31.53
C LYS A 3 36.45 -12.71 31.78
N TYR A 4 35.26 -12.56 32.32
CA TYR A 4 34.84 -11.76 33.51
C TYR A 4 35.10 -10.25 33.49
N LEU A 5 34.33 -9.37 34.06
CA LEU A 5 33.56 -9.33 35.30
C LEU A 5 33.10 -7.88 35.55
N SER A 6 31.90 -7.69 35.92
CA SER A 6 31.36 -7.21 37.21
C SER A 6 31.11 -5.72 37.34
N LEU A 7 29.85 -5.35 37.49
CA LEU A 7 29.13 -5.00 38.72
C LEU A 7 29.76 -3.87 39.53
N LEU A 8 29.07 -2.74 39.70
CA LEU A 8 28.91 -2.11 41.01
C LEU A 8 27.77 -1.06 41.04
N LEU A 9 26.84 -1.37 41.86
CA LEU A 9 25.77 -0.66 42.50
C LEU A 9 26.35 0.46 43.42
N THR A 10 25.80 1.68 43.42
CA THR A 10 25.83 2.50 44.64
C THR A 10 24.58 3.38 44.77
N LEU A 11 23.83 3.06 45.77
CA LEU A 11 22.70 3.72 46.39
C LEU A 11 23.24 4.86 47.28
N CYS A 12 22.69 6.09 47.19
CA CYS A 12 22.78 7.07 48.27
C CYS A 12 21.45 7.80 48.47
N LEU A 13 20.82 7.39 49.56
CA LEU A 13 19.70 8.03 50.23
C LEU A 13 20.32 9.05 51.22
N ILE A 14 19.89 10.32 51.24
CA ILE A 14 20.00 11.17 52.42
C ILE A 14 18.70 11.94 52.62
N LEU A 15 18.02 11.62 53.70
CA LEU A 15 17.01 12.42 54.40
C LEU A 15 17.69 13.55 55.20
N SER A 16 17.07 14.72 55.28
CA SER A 16 17.12 15.53 56.49
C SER A 16 15.87 16.38 56.67
N LEU A 17 15.33 16.22 57.86
CA LEU A 17 14.13 16.87 58.41
C LEU A 17 14.47 18.19 59.17
N ALA A 18 13.40 18.96 59.32
CA ALA A 18 13.05 19.83 60.50
C ALA A 18 13.72 21.21 60.60
N ALA A 19 13.14 22.23 61.15
CA ALA A 19 11.89 22.48 61.85
C ALA A 19 11.71 23.99 62.13
N CYS A 20 10.46 24.37 62.37
CA CYS A 20 9.89 25.32 63.34
C CYS A 20 10.28 26.79 63.48
N GLY A 21 9.22 27.58 63.61
CA GLY A 21 9.08 28.79 64.45
C GLY A 21 8.40 29.92 63.68
N GLY A 22 7.25 30.32 63.86
CA GLY A 22 6.28 30.77 64.81
C GLY A 22 6.22 32.31 64.88
N SER A 23 5.05 32.91 64.48
CA SER A 23 4.30 33.89 65.27
C SER A 23 3.34 34.75 64.39
N LYS A 24 2.11 34.75 64.76
CA LYS A 24 0.92 35.59 64.62
C LYS A 24 1.11 37.00 64.09
N GLU A 25 0.15 37.37 63.18
CA GLU A 25 -0.83 38.46 63.38
C GLU A 25 -1.83 38.51 62.20
N GLU A 26 -3.10 38.54 62.52
CA GLU A 26 -4.27 38.82 61.68
C GLU A 26 -4.74 40.27 62.00
N PRO A 27 -5.71 40.93 61.31
CA PRO A 27 -6.38 40.66 60.00
C PRO A 27 -6.49 41.92 59.12
N ALA A 28 -6.82 41.74 57.81
CA ALA A 28 -7.63 42.69 57.07
C ALA A 28 -8.32 42.02 55.86
N LYS A 29 -9.63 42.11 55.80
CA LYS A 29 -10.52 41.78 54.70
C LYS A 29 -10.21 42.60 53.46
N THR A 30 -10.25 42.01 52.27
CA THR A 30 -10.79 42.65 51.08
C THR A 30 -11.02 41.57 50.00
N GLU A 31 -12.28 41.41 49.61
CA GLU A 31 -12.92 41.08 48.34
C GLU A 31 -12.27 40.08 47.37
N GLU A 32 -13.04 39.02 47.13
CA GLU A 32 -13.05 38.02 46.09
C GLU A 32 -13.17 38.66 44.67
N PRO A 33 -12.43 38.19 43.65
CA PRO A 33 -12.94 38.20 42.32
C PRO A 33 -13.32 36.78 41.89
N ALA A 34 -14.49 36.66 41.31
CA ALA A 34 -15.16 35.49 40.76
C ALA A 34 -14.23 34.59 39.95
N ASN A 35 -14.15 33.36 40.39
CA ASN A 35 -13.54 32.26 39.64
C ASN A 35 -14.54 31.91 38.52
N THR A 36 -14.19 32.30 37.29
CA THR A 36 -14.87 31.81 36.09
C THR A 36 -14.29 30.43 35.81
N GLU A 37 -14.96 29.39 36.26
CA GLU A 37 -14.68 28.02 35.84
C GLU A 37 -14.91 27.90 34.33
N GLU A 38 -13.82 27.75 33.59
CA GLU A 38 -13.84 27.28 32.22
C GLU A 38 -14.42 25.85 32.24
N PRO A 39 -15.42 25.53 31.40
CA PRO A 39 -15.99 24.19 31.41
C PRO A 39 -14.91 23.17 31.00
N ALA A 40 -14.57 22.30 31.95
CA ALA A 40 -13.73 21.13 31.66
C ALA A 40 -14.33 20.41 30.43
N LYS A 41 -13.55 20.29 29.35
CA LYS A 41 -13.85 19.35 28.26
C LYS A 41 -13.99 17.98 28.92
N THR A 42 -15.20 17.47 28.92
CA THR A 42 -15.46 16.06 29.21
C THR A 42 -14.84 15.25 28.08
N GLU A 43 -13.66 14.71 28.27
CA GLU A 43 -13.14 13.63 27.44
C GLU A 43 -14.15 12.50 27.59
N GLY A 44 -14.85 12.16 26.51
CA GLY A 44 -15.67 10.95 26.43
C GLY A 44 -14.79 9.71 26.71
N PRO A 45 -15.40 8.56 27.04
CA PRO A 45 -14.61 7.33 27.23
C PRO A 45 -13.73 7.14 26.01
N ALA A 46 -12.42 6.91 26.25
CA ALA A 46 -11.49 6.58 25.18
C ALA A 46 -12.06 5.41 24.38
N ALA A 47 -12.12 5.54 23.06
CA ALA A 47 -12.57 4.45 22.19
C ALA A 47 -11.66 3.23 22.41
N GLU A 48 -12.25 2.04 22.38
CA GLU A 48 -11.46 0.81 22.51
C GLU A 48 -10.52 0.67 21.29
N PRO A 49 -9.27 0.22 21.50
CA PRO A 49 -8.34 0.01 20.40
C PRO A 49 -8.91 -0.98 19.38
N VAL A 50 -8.86 -0.62 18.12
CA VAL A 50 -9.32 -1.45 16.98
C VAL A 50 -8.14 -1.73 16.07
N GLU A 51 -7.99 -2.96 15.61
CA GLU A 51 -7.00 -3.34 14.59
C GLU A 51 -7.72 -3.76 13.31
N ILE A 52 -7.35 -3.17 12.18
CA ILE A 52 -7.84 -3.55 10.85
C ILE A 52 -6.71 -4.15 10.02
N VAL A 53 -7.01 -5.22 9.29
CA VAL A 53 -6.08 -5.91 8.40
C VAL A 53 -6.34 -5.48 6.96
N VAL A 54 -5.34 -4.86 6.34
CA VAL A 54 -5.41 -4.35 4.98
C VAL A 54 -4.47 -5.14 4.08
N PHE A 55 -5.00 -5.78 3.07
CA PHE A 55 -4.23 -6.38 1.99
C PHE A 55 -4.18 -5.41 0.81
N ALA A 56 -2.99 -5.03 0.39
CA ALA A 56 -2.82 -4.06 -0.69
C ALA A 56 -1.74 -4.48 -1.69
N ALA A 57 -1.97 -4.15 -2.95
CA ALA A 57 -1.00 -4.38 -4.01
C ALA A 57 0.37 -3.77 -3.65
N ALA A 58 1.45 -4.51 -3.93
CA ALA A 58 2.83 -4.13 -3.57
C ALA A 58 3.24 -2.75 -4.10
N SER A 59 2.71 -2.33 -5.24
CA SER A 59 2.91 -0.99 -5.83
C SER A 59 2.39 0.17 -4.99
N MET A 60 1.51 -0.09 -4.01
CA MET A 60 0.92 0.95 -3.16
C MET A 60 1.69 1.19 -1.87
N GLN A 61 2.71 0.38 -1.58
CA GLN A 61 3.34 0.33 -0.26
C GLN A 61 3.77 1.71 0.25
N GLU A 62 4.44 2.51 -0.55
CA GLU A 62 4.97 3.81 -0.13
C GLU A 62 3.84 4.81 0.13
N SER A 63 2.91 4.94 -0.81
CA SER A 63 1.82 5.92 -0.74
C SER A 63 0.78 5.54 0.32
N LEU A 64 0.42 4.26 0.43
CA LEU A 64 -0.54 3.80 1.44
C LEU A 64 0.05 3.93 2.86
N ASN A 65 1.34 3.62 3.06
CA ASN A 65 1.98 3.86 4.35
C ASN A 65 1.99 5.34 4.72
N ALA A 66 2.18 6.25 3.76
CA ALA A 66 2.10 7.69 4.02
C ALA A 66 0.67 8.10 4.44
N ALA A 67 -0.37 7.59 3.77
CA ALA A 67 -1.76 7.83 4.14
C ALA A 67 -2.10 7.25 5.52
N ILE A 68 -1.60 6.05 5.87
CA ILE A 68 -1.78 5.43 7.19
C ILE A 68 -1.16 6.29 8.29
N GLU A 69 0.05 6.86 8.08
CA GLU A 69 0.67 7.75 9.06
C GLU A 69 -0.20 8.99 9.33
N GLN A 70 -0.83 9.56 8.31
CA GLN A 70 -1.76 10.68 8.48
C GLN A 70 -3.05 10.24 9.17
N TYR A 71 -3.58 9.04 8.86
CA TYR A 71 -4.78 8.50 9.47
C TYR A 71 -4.69 8.35 10.99
N LYS A 72 -3.51 8.12 11.54
CA LYS A 72 -3.29 8.08 13.01
C LYS A 72 -3.70 9.36 13.73
N ALA A 73 -3.69 10.50 13.05
CA ALA A 73 -4.19 11.76 13.62
C ALA A 73 -5.72 11.86 13.58
N VAL A 74 -6.36 11.15 12.67
CA VAL A 74 -7.83 11.13 12.47
C VAL A 74 -8.48 10.10 13.41
N ALA A 75 -7.89 8.91 13.51
CA ALA A 75 -8.40 7.79 14.31
C ALA A 75 -7.25 7.14 15.10
N PRO A 76 -6.81 7.77 16.19
CA PRO A 76 -5.66 7.30 16.97
C PRO A 76 -5.89 5.94 17.66
N GLU A 77 -7.14 5.53 17.82
CA GLU A 77 -7.53 4.21 18.35
C GLU A 77 -7.42 3.09 17.32
N VAL A 78 -7.32 3.41 16.01
CA VAL A 78 -7.26 2.40 14.94
C VAL A 78 -5.81 2.10 14.56
N THR A 79 -5.45 0.83 14.64
CA THR A 79 -4.18 0.30 14.13
C THR A 79 -4.43 -0.34 12.77
N VAL A 80 -3.73 0.11 11.73
CA VAL A 80 -3.80 -0.48 10.39
C VAL A 80 -2.61 -1.42 10.20
N VAL A 81 -2.88 -2.72 10.10
CA VAL A 81 -1.89 -3.75 9.81
C VAL A 81 -1.95 -4.09 8.32
N THR A 82 -0.84 -3.93 7.61
CA THR A 82 -0.79 -4.10 6.16
C THR A 82 -0.02 -5.34 5.74
N THR A 83 -0.52 -6.02 4.71
CA THR A 83 0.21 -7.04 3.94
C THR A 83 0.32 -6.57 2.50
N TYR A 84 1.56 -6.47 2.00
CA TYR A 84 1.85 -6.04 0.63
C TYR A 84 2.41 -7.21 -0.17
N ASP A 85 1.73 -7.56 -1.26
CA ASP A 85 2.20 -8.56 -2.23
C ASP A 85 1.51 -8.35 -3.58
N SER A 86 1.70 -9.26 -4.53
CA SER A 86 0.88 -9.26 -5.74
C SER A 86 -0.60 -9.46 -5.37
N SER A 87 -1.49 -8.78 -6.07
CA SER A 87 -2.92 -8.92 -5.79
C SER A 87 -3.43 -10.35 -6.03
N GLY A 88 -2.75 -11.13 -6.88
CA GLY A 88 -3.05 -12.55 -7.08
C GLY A 88 -2.69 -13.40 -5.86
N THR A 89 -1.50 -13.19 -5.28
CA THR A 89 -1.08 -13.84 -4.04
C THR A 89 -2.03 -13.51 -2.88
N LEU A 90 -2.38 -12.22 -2.73
CA LEU A 90 -3.29 -11.75 -1.69
C LEU A 90 -4.70 -12.36 -1.86
N LEU A 91 -5.22 -12.42 -3.09
CA LEU A 91 -6.48 -13.11 -3.38
C LEU A 91 -6.42 -14.59 -2.96
N THR A 92 -5.32 -15.28 -3.26
CA THR A 92 -5.15 -16.68 -2.85
C THR A 92 -5.17 -16.82 -1.34
N GLN A 93 -4.49 -15.96 -0.59
CA GLN A 93 -4.51 -15.97 0.88
C GLN A 93 -5.91 -15.74 1.43
N ILE A 94 -6.68 -14.79 0.87
CA ILE A 94 -8.08 -14.53 1.25
C ILE A 94 -8.94 -15.78 1.01
N LYS A 95 -8.79 -16.43 -0.15
CA LYS A 95 -9.52 -17.66 -0.49
C LYS A 95 -9.15 -18.84 0.38
N GLU A 96 -7.92 -18.88 0.89
CA GLU A 96 -7.43 -19.88 1.85
C GLU A 96 -7.82 -19.57 3.31
N GLY A 97 -8.54 -18.48 3.55
CA GLY A 97 -9.11 -18.12 4.85
C GLY A 97 -8.29 -17.15 5.67
N ALA A 98 -7.37 -16.40 5.05
CA ALA A 98 -6.73 -15.28 5.74
C ALA A 98 -7.77 -14.19 6.06
N SER A 99 -7.74 -13.68 7.31
CA SER A 99 -8.55 -12.52 7.69
C SER A 99 -8.05 -11.29 6.96
N CYS A 100 -8.98 -10.56 6.35
CA CYS A 100 -8.72 -9.31 5.64
C CYS A 100 -9.96 -8.43 5.73
N ASP A 101 -9.81 -7.21 6.26
CA ASP A 101 -10.90 -6.26 6.41
C ASP A 101 -11.05 -5.37 5.16
N LEU A 102 -9.93 -4.98 4.53
CA LEU A 102 -9.91 -4.16 3.33
C LEU A 102 -8.92 -4.74 2.32
N PHE A 103 -9.38 -4.97 1.09
CA PHE A 103 -8.54 -5.41 -0.02
C PHE A 103 -8.44 -4.34 -1.11
N ILE A 104 -7.19 -3.96 -1.48
CA ILE A 104 -6.90 -3.00 -2.54
C ILE A 104 -6.05 -3.69 -3.61
N SER A 105 -6.61 -3.88 -4.78
CA SER A 105 -5.99 -4.63 -5.88
C SER A 105 -5.45 -3.71 -6.97
N ALA A 106 -4.36 -4.11 -7.63
CA ALA A 106 -3.81 -3.43 -8.80
C ALA A 106 -4.53 -3.77 -10.12
N ALA A 107 -5.62 -4.54 -10.06
CA ALA A 107 -6.49 -4.83 -11.21
C ALA A 107 -7.89 -5.25 -10.75
N PRO A 108 -8.93 -5.00 -11.55
CA PRO A 108 -10.31 -5.41 -11.24
C PRO A 108 -10.51 -6.92 -11.13
N LYS A 109 -9.69 -7.73 -11.82
CA LYS A 109 -9.83 -9.19 -11.88
C LYS A 109 -9.88 -9.82 -10.48
N GLN A 110 -9.02 -9.41 -9.57
CA GLN A 110 -8.92 -10.01 -8.25
C GLN A 110 -10.09 -9.62 -7.34
N ILE A 111 -10.57 -8.38 -7.43
CA ILE A 111 -11.77 -7.94 -6.72
C ILE A 111 -13.02 -8.64 -7.29
N ASN A 112 -13.11 -8.76 -8.61
CA ASN A 112 -14.23 -9.46 -9.27
C ASN A 112 -14.39 -10.89 -8.76
N ALA A 113 -13.29 -11.59 -8.50
CA ALA A 113 -13.29 -12.97 -8.00
C ALA A 113 -13.88 -13.13 -6.58
N LEU A 114 -14.08 -12.02 -5.85
CA LEU A 114 -14.67 -12.00 -4.51
C LEU A 114 -16.08 -11.36 -4.50
N ASP A 115 -16.53 -10.83 -5.63
CA ASP A 115 -17.75 -10.02 -5.75
C ASP A 115 -18.98 -10.89 -5.97
N GLY A 116 -19.84 -10.98 -4.94
CA GLY A 116 -21.07 -11.76 -5.00
C GLY A 116 -22.06 -11.30 -6.07
N SER A 117 -21.98 -10.05 -6.53
CA SER A 117 -22.78 -9.57 -7.66
C SER A 117 -22.39 -10.21 -8.99
N LEU A 118 -21.19 -10.78 -9.07
CA LEU A 118 -20.62 -11.47 -10.24
C LEU A 118 -20.59 -13.00 -10.10
N LYS A 119 -21.19 -13.56 -9.06
CA LYS A 119 -21.14 -15.01 -8.75
C LYS A 119 -21.67 -15.92 -9.85
N ASP A 120 -22.54 -15.41 -10.72
CA ASP A 120 -23.09 -16.16 -11.86
C ASP A 120 -22.24 -16.00 -13.14
N ASP A 121 -21.16 -15.21 -13.10
CA ASP A 121 -20.21 -15.00 -14.20
C ASP A 121 -18.91 -15.77 -13.90
N ALA A 122 -18.81 -17.00 -14.41
CA ALA A 122 -17.67 -17.87 -14.16
C ALA A 122 -16.33 -17.33 -14.70
N ASP A 123 -16.34 -16.38 -15.63
CA ASP A 123 -15.12 -15.74 -16.15
C ASP A 123 -14.58 -14.69 -15.16
N LYS A 124 -15.45 -14.08 -14.37
CA LYS A 124 -15.10 -13.04 -13.41
C LYS A 124 -14.99 -13.55 -11.98
N ASN A 125 -15.93 -14.40 -11.55
CA ASN A 125 -15.98 -14.98 -10.21
C ASN A 125 -16.14 -16.52 -10.32
N PRO A 126 -15.06 -17.24 -10.67
CA PRO A 126 -15.11 -18.67 -10.98
C PRO A 126 -15.52 -19.55 -9.79
N ASP A 127 -15.30 -19.07 -8.57
CA ASP A 127 -15.61 -19.81 -7.35
C ASP A 127 -16.96 -19.40 -6.73
N GLY A 128 -17.66 -18.43 -7.32
CA GLY A 128 -18.95 -17.92 -6.85
C GLY A 128 -18.89 -17.28 -5.44
N LEU A 129 -17.75 -16.68 -5.07
CA LEU A 129 -17.54 -16.09 -3.75
C LEU A 129 -18.36 -14.80 -3.57
N ASP A 130 -18.75 -14.55 -2.33
CA ASP A 130 -19.50 -13.35 -1.92
C ASP A 130 -18.85 -12.78 -0.64
N TYR A 131 -17.65 -12.20 -0.82
CA TYR A 131 -16.83 -11.70 0.29
C TYR A 131 -16.81 -10.19 0.39
N ILE A 132 -17.36 -9.45 -0.58
CA ILE A 132 -17.39 -7.99 -0.56
C ILE A 132 -18.62 -7.51 0.23
N VAL A 133 -18.40 -6.61 1.17
CA VAL A 133 -19.50 -5.90 1.84
C VAL A 133 -20.24 -5.05 0.81
N GLU A 134 -21.57 -5.21 0.76
CA GLU A 134 -22.41 -4.52 -0.23
C GLU A 134 -22.19 -2.99 -0.20
N GLY A 135 -21.93 -2.42 -1.38
CA GLY A 135 -21.73 -0.98 -1.57
C GLY A 135 -20.33 -0.46 -1.19
N SER A 136 -19.44 -1.29 -0.66
CA SER A 136 -18.08 -0.85 -0.29
C SER A 136 -17.08 -0.81 -1.44
N ARG A 137 -17.37 -1.50 -2.56
CA ARG A 137 -16.47 -1.55 -3.72
C ARG A 137 -16.42 -0.21 -4.44
N ILE A 138 -15.20 0.31 -4.62
CA ILE A 138 -14.92 1.52 -5.40
C ILE A 138 -13.74 1.32 -6.34
N ASP A 139 -13.67 2.10 -7.40
CA ASP A 139 -12.46 2.26 -8.21
C ASP A 139 -11.69 3.46 -7.64
N LEU A 140 -10.68 3.19 -6.80
CA LEU A 140 -10.01 4.21 -5.99
C LEU A 140 -9.02 5.05 -6.81
N LEU A 141 -8.14 4.37 -7.56
CA LEU A 141 -7.01 5.01 -8.25
C LEU A 141 -6.83 4.44 -9.66
N GLU A 142 -6.19 5.23 -10.52
CA GLU A 142 -5.63 4.81 -11.81
C GLU A 142 -4.11 4.90 -11.77
N ASN A 143 -3.44 3.95 -12.43
CA ASN A 143 -2.00 3.94 -12.62
C ASN A 143 -1.65 3.83 -14.11
N LYS A 144 -0.36 3.77 -14.46
CA LYS A 144 0.13 3.57 -15.81
C LYS A 144 1.13 2.42 -15.84
N VAL A 145 1.01 1.54 -16.82
CA VAL A 145 2.06 0.58 -17.12
C VAL A 145 3.13 1.29 -17.95
N THR A 146 4.38 1.12 -17.57
CA THR A 146 5.52 1.80 -18.17
C THR A 146 6.62 0.82 -18.54
N LEU A 147 7.44 1.22 -19.49
CA LEU A 147 8.71 0.61 -19.82
C LEU A 147 9.80 1.38 -19.09
N ALA A 148 10.43 0.74 -18.13
CA ALA A 148 11.51 1.29 -17.33
C ALA A 148 12.84 0.62 -17.65
N VAL A 149 13.91 1.42 -17.55
CA VAL A 149 15.28 0.97 -17.84
C VAL A 149 16.21 1.28 -16.66
N PRO A 150 17.29 0.53 -16.48
CA PRO A 150 18.31 0.83 -15.48
C PRO A 150 19.02 2.15 -15.78
N GLU A 151 19.80 2.63 -14.79
CA GLU A 151 20.54 3.87 -14.90
C GLU A 151 21.42 3.88 -16.16
N GLY A 152 21.34 4.98 -16.90
CA GLY A 152 22.12 5.19 -18.13
C GLY A 152 21.61 4.43 -19.35
N ASN A 153 20.57 3.60 -19.23
CA ASN A 153 19.95 2.87 -20.35
C ASN A 153 20.97 2.20 -21.29
N PRO A 154 21.80 1.25 -20.82
CA PRO A 154 22.92 0.72 -21.59
C PRO A 154 22.50 -0.01 -22.88
N ALA A 155 21.28 -0.55 -22.92
CA ALA A 155 20.71 -1.22 -24.10
C ALA A 155 20.09 -0.23 -25.12
N GLY A 156 19.95 1.05 -24.77
CA GLY A 156 19.41 2.09 -25.66
C GLY A 156 17.95 1.86 -26.04
N ILE A 157 17.14 1.30 -25.15
CA ILE A 157 15.70 1.02 -25.37
C ILE A 157 14.91 2.29 -25.08
N GLU A 158 14.12 2.76 -26.05
CA GLU A 158 13.39 4.02 -25.93
C GLU A 158 11.87 3.85 -26.00
N THR A 159 11.36 2.77 -26.63
CA THR A 159 9.93 2.60 -26.86
C THR A 159 9.49 1.14 -26.76
N PHE A 160 8.17 0.93 -26.53
CA PHE A 160 7.57 -0.41 -26.62
C PHE A 160 7.67 -1.01 -28.03
N ASP A 161 7.61 -0.20 -29.09
CA ASP A 161 7.80 -0.67 -30.47
C ASP A 161 9.20 -1.27 -30.65
N GLN A 162 10.23 -0.57 -30.15
CA GLN A 162 11.61 -1.07 -30.19
C GLN A 162 11.78 -2.33 -29.34
N LEU A 163 11.19 -2.36 -28.14
CA LEU A 163 11.20 -3.57 -27.29
C LEU A 163 10.56 -4.77 -28.02
N ALA A 164 9.43 -4.57 -28.69
CA ALA A 164 8.74 -5.63 -29.44
C ALA A 164 9.64 -6.21 -30.55
N GLU A 165 10.37 -5.35 -31.28
CA GLU A 165 11.35 -5.79 -32.30
C GLU A 165 12.53 -6.56 -31.69
N LEU A 166 13.07 -6.10 -30.56
CA LEU A 166 14.15 -6.76 -29.85
C LEU A 166 13.73 -8.12 -29.29
N LEU A 167 12.51 -8.24 -28.79
CA LEU A 167 11.94 -9.52 -28.33
C LEU A 167 11.81 -10.51 -29.47
N LYS A 168 11.34 -10.09 -30.64
CA LYS A 168 11.15 -10.95 -31.82
C LYS A 168 12.47 -11.32 -32.49
N ASN A 169 13.34 -10.36 -32.75
CA ASN A 169 14.45 -10.47 -33.69
C ASN A 169 15.82 -10.17 -33.10
N GLY A 170 15.89 -9.58 -31.92
CA GLY A 170 17.11 -9.12 -31.27
C GLY A 170 17.51 -9.93 -30.05
N ASP A 171 18.32 -9.30 -29.23
CA ASP A 171 18.76 -9.83 -27.94
C ASP A 171 18.44 -8.79 -26.86
N VAL A 172 17.62 -9.15 -25.88
CA VAL A 172 17.16 -8.28 -24.81
C VAL A 172 16.75 -9.13 -23.61
N ALA A 173 17.11 -8.70 -22.40
CA ALA A 173 16.63 -9.25 -21.16
C ALA A 173 15.52 -8.34 -20.58
N LEU A 174 14.30 -8.88 -20.44
CA LEU A 174 13.12 -8.16 -19.98
C LEU A 174 12.63 -8.76 -18.66
N ALA A 175 12.44 -7.92 -17.64
CA ALA A 175 11.75 -8.30 -16.42
C ALA A 175 10.23 -7.99 -16.51
N ILE A 176 9.42 -8.95 -16.12
CA ILE A 176 7.95 -8.85 -16.09
C ILE A 176 7.37 -9.53 -14.85
N GLY A 177 6.15 -9.18 -14.47
CA GLY A 177 5.38 -9.96 -13.48
C GLY A 177 4.95 -11.31 -14.07
N ASN A 178 4.85 -12.35 -13.22
CA ASN A 178 4.26 -13.62 -13.65
C ASN A 178 2.72 -13.47 -13.86
N SER A 179 2.03 -14.53 -14.28
CA SER A 179 0.60 -14.51 -14.61
C SER A 179 -0.35 -14.14 -13.46
N ASP A 180 0.11 -14.30 -12.21
CA ASP A 180 -0.69 -13.98 -11.02
C ASP A 180 -0.52 -12.52 -10.57
N VAL A 181 0.51 -11.86 -11.10
CA VAL A 181 0.81 -10.45 -10.82
C VAL A 181 0.00 -9.56 -11.77
N PRO A 182 -0.76 -8.56 -11.28
CA PRO A 182 -1.53 -7.68 -12.16
C PRO A 182 -0.70 -7.03 -13.28
N VAL A 183 0.52 -6.53 -13.00
CA VAL A 183 1.37 -5.96 -14.07
C VAL A 183 1.77 -7.00 -15.11
N GLY A 184 1.91 -8.27 -14.73
CA GLY A 184 2.12 -9.39 -15.68
C GLY A 184 0.90 -9.62 -16.55
N GLN A 185 -0.32 -9.49 -16.01
CA GLN A 185 -1.56 -9.57 -16.77
C GLN A 185 -1.71 -8.41 -17.78
N TYR A 186 -1.26 -7.20 -17.42
CA TYR A 186 -1.18 -6.09 -18.36
C TYR A 186 -0.09 -6.32 -19.42
N THR A 187 1.07 -6.89 -19.04
CA THR A 187 2.13 -7.28 -19.96
C THR A 187 1.65 -8.29 -21.00
N ALA A 188 0.86 -9.29 -20.59
CA ALA A 188 0.27 -10.26 -21.54
C ALA A 188 -0.63 -9.60 -22.58
N LYS A 189 -1.37 -8.54 -22.20
CA LYS A 189 -2.15 -7.73 -23.16
C LYS A 189 -1.24 -6.95 -24.11
N ILE A 190 -0.15 -6.36 -23.61
CA ILE A 190 0.85 -5.69 -24.44
C ILE A 190 1.49 -6.66 -25.42
N PHE A 191 1.81 -7.88 -24.99
CA PHE A 191 2.34 -8.92 -25.87
C PHE A 191 1.32 -9.31 -26.94
N THR A 192 0.03 -9.41 -26.59
CA THR A 192 -1.05 -9.66 -27.55
C THR A 192 -1.15 -8.51 -28.57
N TYR A 193 -1.07 -7.25 -28.14
CA TYR A 193 -1.10 -6.08 -29.01
C TYR A 193 0.02 -6.10 -30.05
N TYR A 194 1.23 -6.49 -29.63
CA TYR A 194 2.40 -6.58 -30.51
C TYR A 194 2.56 -7.93 -31.20
N GLU A 195 1.59 -8.85 -31.07
CA GLU A 195 1.68 -10.21 -31.63
C GLU A 195 2.97 -10.95 -31.20
N ILE A 196 3.31 -10.83 -29.91
CA ILE A 196 4.44 -11.54 -29.29
C ILE A 196 3.93 -12.82 -28.65
N ASP A 197 4.47 -13.97 -29.08
CA ASP A 197 4.27 -15.24 -28.38
C ASP A 197 5.25 -15.31 -27.19
N GLU A 198 4.71 -15.21 -25.97
CA GLU A 198 5.50 -15.24 -24.74
C GLU A 198 6.36 -16.50 -24.63
N ALA A 199 5.83 -17.65 -25.07
CA ALA A 199 6.58 -18.91 -25.04
C ALA A 199 7.77 -18.91 -26.02
N ALA A 200 7.66 -18.22 -27.14
CA ALA A 200 8.75 -18.11 -28.12
C ALA A 200 9.90 -17.21 -27.62
N VAL A 201 9.60 -16.27 -26.70
CA VAL A 201 10.59 -15.32 -26.14
C VAL A 201 10.96 -15.62 -24.69
N ALA A 202 10.51 -16.75 -24.13
CA ALA A 202 10.68 -17.08 -22.72
C ALA A 202 12.14 -17.07 -22.23
N ASN A 203 13.11 -17.33 -23.09
CA ASN A 203 14.53 -17.27 -22.76
C ASN A 203 15.06 -15.83 -22.56
N LYS A 204 14.28 -14.81 -22.89
CA LYS A 204 14.58 -13.38 -22.71
C LYS A 204 13.86 -12.79 -21.50
N LEU A 205 12.96 -13.54 -20.87
CA LEU A 205 12.10 -13.07 -19.80
C LEU A 205 12.62 -13.51 -18.43
N THR A 206 12.53 -12.59 -17.48
CA THR A 206 12.72 -12.87 -16.06
C THR A 206 11.44 -12.49 -15.34
N TYR A 207 10.92 -13.37 -14.50
CA TYR A 207 9.62 -13.21 -13.86
C TYR A 207 9.77 -12.81 -12.39
N GLY A 208 9.03 -11.82 -11.96
CA GLY A 208 8.83 -11.47 -10.54
C GLY A 208 7.51 -12.02 -10.01
N SER A 209 7.46 -12.38 -8.74
CA SER A 209 6.25 -12.82 -8.04
C SER A 209 5.37 -11.65 -7.60
N ASN A 210 5.90 -10.44 -7.62
CA ASN A 210 5.21 -9.16 -7.47
C ASN A 210 5.98 -8.05 -8.21
N VAL A 211 5.39 -6.85 -8.33
CA VAL A 211 5.99 -5.77 -9.09
C VAL A 211 7.28 -5.22 -8.45
N LYS A 212 7.44 -5.31 -7.13
CA LYS A 212 8.67 -4.85 -6.44
C LYS A 212 9.87 -5.70 -6.82
N GLU A 213 9.70 -7.01 -7.00
CA GLU A 213 10.76 -7.88 -7.52
C GLU A 213 11.15 -7.50 -8.95
N VAL A 214 10.17 -7.22 -9.82
CA VAL A 214 10.43 -6.73 -11.19
C VAL A 214 11.22 -5.43 -11.15
N THR A 215 10.78 -4.47 -10.34
CA THR A 215 11.44 -3.16 -10.15
C THR A 215 12.88 -3.33 -9.67
N THR A 216 13.11 -4.23 -8.70
CA THR A 216 14.46 -4.53 -8.18
C THR A 216 15.37 -5.07 -9.28
N GLN A 217 14.89 -5.99 -10.12
CA GLN A 217 15.68 -6.54 -11.23
C GLN A 217 16.14 -5.45 -12.22
N VAL A 218 15.28 -4.44 -12.47
CA VAL A 218 15.64 -3.30 -13.31
C VAL A 218 16.63 -2.38 -12.60
N SER A 219 16.37 -2.02 -11.33
CA SER A 219 17.21 -1.07 -10.58
C SER A 219 18.63 -1.61 -10.34
N GLU A 220 18.78 -2.94 -10.20
CA GLU A 220 20.06 -3.60 -10.06
C GLU A 220 20.75 -3.91 -11.42
N ALA A 221 20.15 -3.47 -12.53
CA ALA A 221 20.62 -3.75 -13.90
C ALA A 221 20.86 -5.26 -14.16
N ALA A 222 20.03 -6.12 -13.54
CA ALA A 222 20.03 -7.56 -13.80
C ALA A 222 19.38 -7.90 -15.14
N VAL A 223 18.65 -6.95 -15.72
CA VAL A 223 17.97 -7.00 -17.02
C VAL A 223 18.17 -5.68 -17.77
N ASP A 224 17.87 -5.66 -19.06
CA ASP A 224 17.97 -4.46 -19.89
C ASP A 224 16.81 -3.49 -19.72
N CYS A 225 15.63 -4.00 -19.37
CA CYS A 225 14.43 -3.22 -19.12
C CYS A 225 13.39 -4.02 -18.32
N GLY A 226 12.34 -3.34 -17.87
CA GLY A 226 11.21 -3.98 -17.20
C GLY A 226 9.89 -3.30 -17.51
N ILE A 227 8.81 -4.08 -17.51
CA ILE A 227 7.45 -3.57 -17.58
C ILE A 227 6.91 -3.50 -16.16
N ILE A 228 6.77 -2.30 -15.64
CA ILE A 228 6.35 -1.98 -14.27
C ILE A 228 5.32 -0.84 -14.28
N TYR A 229 4.80 -0.47 -13.11
CA TYR A 229 3.97 0.71 -13.03
C TYR A 229 4.82 2.00 -12.92
N GLY A 230 4.25 3.12 -13.39
CA GLY A 230 4.88 4.44 -13.25
C GLY A 230 5.19 4.82 -11.82
N THR A 231 4.35 4.44 -10.88
CA THR A 231 4.55 4.64 -9.44
C THR A 231 5.76 3.87 -8.89
N ASP A 232 5.97 2.63 -9.34
CA ASP A 232 7.14 1.84 -8.94
C ASP A 232 8.42 2.39 -9.54
N ALA A 233 8.38 2.84 -10.81
CA ALA A 233 9.50 3.51 -11.44
C ALA A 233 9.87 4.81 -10.70
N PHE A 234 8.86 5.62 -10.33
CA PHE A 234 9.05 6.84 -9.55
C PHE A 234 9.70 6.56 -8.19
N SER A 235 9.12 5.62 -7.42
CA SER A 235 9.63 5.26 -6.08
C SER A 235 11.06 4.71 -6.11
N ALA A 236 11.43 4.00 -7.18
CA ALA A 236 12.78 3.44 -7.36
C ALA A 236 13.77 4.40 -8.05
N GLY A 237 13.32 5.59 -8.47
CA GLY A 237 14.14 6.55 -9.20
C GLY A 237 14.59 6.04 -10.59
N LEU A 238 13.81 5.14 -11.19
CA LEU A 238 14.12 4.57 -12.51
C LEU A 238 13.70 5.51 -13.64
N THR A 239 14.41 5.41 -14.76
CA THR A 239 14.04 6.12 -15.98
C THR A 239 12.91 5.39 -16.69
N VAL A 240 11.77 6.04 -16.82
CA VAL A 240 10.68 5.62 -17.71
C VAL A 240 10.99 6.12 -19.10
N VAL A 241 11.06 5.22 -20.08
CA VAL A 241 11.34 5.56 -21.48
C VAL A 241 10.07 5.57 -22.33
N ASP A 242 9.03 4.84 -21.94
CA ASP A 242 7.74 4.81 -22.63
C ASP A 242 6.61 4.44 -21.69
N GLY A 243 5.36 4.77 -22.07
CA GLY A 243 4.13 4.45 -21.36
C GLY A 243 3.17 3.64 -22.24
N ALA A 244 2.63 2.54 -21.71
CA ALA A 244 1.63 1.76 -22.42
C ALA A 244 0.33 2.57 -22.61
N THR A 245 -0.24 2.51 -23.80
CA THR A 245 -1.52 3.15 -24.10
C THR A 245 -2.70 2.30 -23.68
N ALA A 246 -3.90 2.89 -23.60
CA ALA A 246 -5.13 2.15 -23.34
C ALA A 246 -5.43 1.10 -24.42
N GLU A 247 -4.94 1.28 -25.66
CA GLU A 247 -5.06 0.29 -26.73
C GLU A 247 -4.19 -0.94 -26.48
N MET A 248 -3.02 -0.75 -25.87
CA MET A 248 -2.09 -1.83 -25.54
C MET A 248 -2.57 -2.70 -24.39
N CYS A 249 -3.08 -2.12 -23.31
CA CYS A 249 -3.38 -2.90 -22.10
C CYS A 249 -4.70 -2.54 -21.39
N GLY A 250 -5.43 -1.51 -21.82
CA GLY A 250 -6.60 -0.97 -21.14
C GLY A 250 -6.22 -0.02 -20.00
N GLN A 251 -7.23 0.48 -19.29
CA GLN A 251 -7.02 1.27 -18.06
C GLN A 251 -6.48 0.39 -16.94
N VAL A 252 -5.61 0.97 -16.12
CA VAL A 252 -4.98 0.32 -14.96
C VAL A 252 -5.67 0.82 -13.69
N ILE A 253 -6.80 0.19 -13.37
CA ILE A 253 -7.64 0.58 -12.23
C ILE A 253 -7.24 -0.19 -10.99
N TYR A 254 -7.17 0.51 -9.87
CA TYR A 254 -6.96 -0.02 -8.53
C TYR A 254 -8.27 0.04 -7.74
N PRO A 255 -9.10 -1.00 -7.80
CA PRO A 255 -10.29 -1.07 -6.99
C PRO A 255 -9.96 -1.45 -5.55
N ALA A 256 -10.80 -0.96 -4.63
CA ALA A 256 -10.79 -1.29 -3.21
C ALA A 256 -12.17 -1.79 -2.78
N ALA A 257 -12.19 -2.69 -1.80
CA ALA A 257 -13.43 -3.18 -1.21
C ALA A 257 -13.21 -3.64 0.22
N VAL A 258 -14.17 -3.35 1.10
CA VAL A 258 -14.26 -3.95 2.43
C VAL A 258 -14.76 -5.38 2.31
N LEU A 259 -14.16 -6.30 3.07
CA LEU A 259 -14.49 -7.71 3.03
C LEU A 259 -15.22 -8.16 4.30
N ASN A 260 -16.22 -9.04 4.12
CA ASN A 260 -16.98 -9.64 5.22
C ASN A 260 -16.27 -10.83 5.89
N VAL A 261 -15.10 -11.20 5.41
CA VAL A 261 -14.21 -12.21 6.01
C VAL A 261 -13.23 -11.60 7.03
N GLY A 262 -13.21 -10.27 7.13
CA GLY A 262 -12.50 -9.53 8.17
C GLY A 262 -13.32 -9.45 9.47
N GLU A 263 -12.67 -8.95 10.52
CA GLU A 263 -13.28 -8.84 11.85
C GLU A 263 -13.85 -7.45 12.15
N GLN A 264 -13.42 -6.43 11.36
CA GLN A 264 -13.66 -5.01 11.63
C GLN A 264 -14.21 -4.25 10.40
N PRO A 265 -15.34 -4.69 9.80
CA PRO A 265 -15.82 -4.09 8.54
C PRO A 265 -16.20 -2.62 8.67
N GLU A 266 -16.70 -2.19 9.82
CA GLU A 266 -17.09 -0.78 10.05
C GLU A 266 -15.84 0.13 10.13
N ALA A 267 -14.79 -0.30 10.83
CA ALA A 267 -13.54 0.46 10.92
C ALA A 267 -12.80 0.45 9.57
N ALA A 268 -12.85 -0.68 8.83
CA ALA A 268 -12.30 -0.77 7.48
C ALA A 268 -13.02 0.16 6.50
N GLN A 269 -14.36 0.29 6.61
CA GLN A 269 -15.12 1.24 5.79
C GLN A 269 -14.73 2.68 6.13
N ALA A 270 -14.59 3.03 7.41
CA ALA A 270 -14.15 4.36 7.80
C ALA A 270 -12.73 4.68 7.29
N PHE A 271 -11.84 3.69 7.26
CA PHE A 271 -10.52 3.86 6.66
C PHE A 271 -10.59 3.99 5.14
N LEU A 272 -11.43 3.21 4.46
CA LEU A 272 -11.65 3.34 3.01
C LEU A 272 -12.22 4.73 2.66
N ASP A 273 -13.17 5.22 3.45
CA ASP A 273 -13.73 6.57 3.27
C ASP A 273 -12.66 7.65 3.47
N TYR A 274 -11.76 7.46 4.44
CA TYR A 274 -10.61 8.35 4.61
C TYR A 274 -9.67 8.33 3.39
N LEU A 275 -9.41 7.16 2.81
CA LEU A 275 -8.56 7.07 1.61
C LEU A 275 -9.12 7.84 0.40
N CYS A 276 -10.41 8.19 0.42
CA CYS A 276 -11.07 9.02 -0.59
C CYS A 276 -10.99 10.53 -0.31
N THR A 277 -10.39 10.96 0.81
CA THR A 277 -10.22 12.39 1.13
C THR A 277 -9.08 13.01 0.34
N ASP A 278 -9.15 14.33 0.07
CA ASP A 278 -8.09 15.08 -0.61
C ASP A 278 -6.72 14.88 0.08
N GLU A 279 -6.71 14.80 1.41
CA GLU A 279 -5.50 14.61 2.22
C GLU A 279 -4.83 13.26 1.94
N ALA A 280 -5.60 12.18 1.95
CA ALA A 280 -5.08 10.83 1.65
C ALA A 280 -4.73 10.69 0.15
N LEU A 281 -5.56 11.23 -0.74
CA LEU A 281 -5.34 11.21 -2.19
C LEU A 281 -4.03 11.89 -2.58
N ALA A 282 -3.64 12.98 -1.89
CA ALA A 282 -2.35 13.64 -2.12
C ALA A 282 -1.15 12.72 -1.90
N CYS A 283 -1.26 11.72 -0.99
CA CYS A 283 -0.19 10.73 -0.80
C CYS A 283 -0.01 9.82 -2.02
N PHE A 284 -1.12 9.49 -2.70
CA PHE A 284 -1.10 8.67 -3.91
C PHE A 284 -0.63 9.46 -5.12
N GLU A 285 -1.11 10.71 -5.27
CA GLU A 285 -0.68 11.60 -6.34
C GLU A 285 0.82 11.92 -6.30
N ALA A 286 1.38 12.02 -5.09
CA ALA A 286 2.81 12.28 -4.88
C ALA A 286 3.74 11.25 -5.53
N VAL A 287 3.28 10.02 -5.72
CA VAL A 287 4.03 8.95 -6.39
C VAL A 287 3.54 8.66 -7.83
N GLY A 288 2.52 9.39 -8.31
CA GLY A 288 2.06 9.34 -9.70
C GLY A 288 0.77 8.54 -9.96
N PHE A 289 0.00 8.14 -8.93
CA PHE A 289 -1.38 7.69 -9.12
C PHE A 289 -2.28 8.85 -9.52
N SER A 290 -3.38 8.53 -10.19
CA SER A 290 -4.48 9.46 -10.48
C SER A 290 -5.73 9.01 -9.73
N PRO A 291 -6.33 9.85 -8.84
CA PRO A 291 -7.60 9.53 -8.19
C PRO A 291 -8.75 9.31 -9.17
N LEU A 292 -9.67 8.40 -8.81
CA LEU A 292 -10.91 8.13 -9.56
C LEU A 292 -12.17 8.42 -8.71
N VAL A 293 -11.98 8.80 -7.44
CA VAL A 293 -13.03 9.13 -6.47
C VAL A 293 -13.05 10.61 -6.15
#